data_f6d74f844cd91de6d1ea1cc8892c1708
#
_entry.id   f6d74f844cd91de6d1ea1cc8892c1708
#
_cell.length_a   1.000
_cell.length_b   1.000
_cell.length_c   1.000
_cell.angle_alpha   90.00
_cell.angle_beta   90.00
_cell.angle_gamma   90.00
#
_symmetry.space_group_name_H-M   'P 1'
#
loop_
_entity.id
_entity.type
_entity.pdbx_description
1 polymer ?
#
loop_
_entity_poly.entity_id
_entity_poly.type
_entity_poly.pdbx_seq_one_letter_code
_entity_poly.pdbx_strand_id
1 'polypeptide(L)'
;MTVLSGRALSFFQLLLTRIGVSAGEAGGMPPSHSIISDYFPKEQRGTAFSIYSMGIPIGILLGFIVAGSIASEYGWRIAFYALGIPGVLLSILLYFILKEPIRGQIDGHIDYIKDATFKEAIRALFAKKSFLYLCLGAGFTTFSSYSLNNFLPSFIQRAHGVDLITVSINLGLSIGIGGLIGA
;
A
#
# COMPACT_ATOMS: atom_id res chain seq x y z
N MET A 1 -10.67 0.04 8.20
CA MET A 1 -10.04 -1.02 9.01
C MET A 1 -8.94 -0.49 9.92
N THR A 2 -8.04 0.40 9.48
CA THR A 2 -6.97 0.99 10.32
C THR A 2 -7.51 1.66 11.61
N VAL A 3 -8.56 2.47 11.50
CA VAL A 3 -9.23 3.07 12.67
C VAL A 3 -9.77 2.01 13.64
N LEU A 4 -10.32 0.91 13.10
CA LEU A 4 -10.82 -0.20 13.92
C LEU A 4 -9.69 -0.94 14.64
N SER A 5 -8.48 -0.97 14.09
CA SER A 5 -7.31 -1.54 14.76
C SER A 5 -7.01 -0.81 16.08
N GLY A 6 -7.20 0.52 16.13
CA GLY A 6 -7.05 1.30 17.37
C GLY A 6 -8.06 0.94 18.46
N ARG A 7 -9.21 0.38 18.08
CA ARG A 7 -10.27 -0.03 19.02
C ARG A 7 -10.15 -1.49 19.48
N ALA A 8 -9.17 -2.24 18.97
CA ALA A 8 -9.03 -3.66 19.29
C ALA A 8 -8.71 -3.86 20.78
N LEU A 9 -9.50 -4.71 21.45
CA LEU A 9 -9.37 -5.07 22.86
C LEU A 9 -8.67 -6.42 23.05
N SER A 10 -8.61 -7.24 21.98
CA SER A 10 -7.96 -8.54 21.99
C SER A 10 -7.06 -8.73 20.78
N PHE A 11 -6.09 -9.66 20.89
CA PHE A 11 -5.23 -10.05 19.76
C PHE A 11 -6.05 -10.48 18.54
N PHE A 12 -7.11 -11.25 18.75
CA PHE A 12 -7.94 -11.74 17.65
C PHE A 12 -8.65 -10.60 16.89
N GLN A 13 -9.18 -9.61 17.62
CA GLN A 13 -9.77 -8.43 16.99
C GLN A 13 -8.73 -7.63 16.19
N LEU A 14 -7.53 -7.45 16.73
CA LEU A 14 -6.45 -6.78 16.03
C LEU A 14 -6.07 -7.56 14.75
N LEU A 15 -5.94 -8.89 14.84
CA LEU A 15 -5.65 -9.75 13.69
C LEU A 15 -6.70 -9.60 12.59
N LEU A 16 -7.98 -9.65 12.93
CA LEU A 16 -9.07 -9.49 11.95
C LEU A 16 -9.04 -8.14 11.27
N THR A 17 -8.79 -7.06 12.02
CA THR A 17 -8.67 -5.73 11.41
C THR A 17 -7.45 -5.62 10.50
N ARG A 18 -6.34 -6.26 10.81
CA ARG A 18 -5.13 -6.29 9.95
C ARG A 18 -5.36 -7.11 8.68
N ILE A 19 -6.06 -8.25 8.77
CA ILE A 19 -6.51 -9.00 7.58
C ILE A 19 -7.39 -8.11 6.70
N GLY A 20 -8.32 -7.37 7.29
CA GLY A 20 -9.17 -6.45 6.55
C GLY A 20 -8.43 -5.28 5.89
N VAL A 21 -7.36 -4.77 6.51
CA VAL A 21 -6.45 -3.78 5.88
C VAL A 21 -5.77 -4.40 4.66
N SER A 22 -5.16 -5.58 4.81
CA SER A 22 -4.45 -6.26 3.72
C SER A 22 -5.37 -6.60 2.54
N ALA A 23 -6.61 -7.01 2.81
CA ALA A 23 -7.61 -7.25 1.77
C ALA A 23 -7.96 -5.96 1.00
N GLY A 24 -8.07 -4.82 1.70
CA GLY A 24 -8.27 -3.51 1.08
C GLY A 24 -7.08 -3.05 0.24
N GLU A 25 -5.87 -3.25 0.73
CA GLU A 25 -4.63 -2.91 0.01
C GLU A 25 -4.47 -3.74 -1.28
N ALA A 26 -4.76 -5.05 -1.22
CA ALA A 26 -4.70 -5.92 -2.39
C ALA A 26 -5.68 -5.49 -3.50
N GLY A 27 -6.84 -4.94 -3.13
CA GLY A 27 -7.83 -4.41 -4.07
C GLY A 27 -7.53 -3.01 -4.60
N GLY A 28 -6.59 -2.28 -4.03
CA GLY A 28 -6.34 -0.87 -4.39
C GLY A 28 -5.40 -0.68 -5.59
N MET A 29 -4.33 -1.45 -5.68
CA MET A 29 -3.31 -1.26 -6.73
C MET A 29 -3.81 -1.48 -8.16
N PRO A 30 -4.49 -2.61 -8.50
CA PRO A 30 -4.90 -2.87 -9.88
C PRO A 30 -5.85 -1.79 -10.44
N PRO A 31 -6.90 -1.34 -9.71
CA PRO A 31 -7.74 -0.25 -10.17
C PRO A 31 -6.98 1.06 -10.37
N SER A 32 -6.06 1.40 -9.44
CA SER A 32 -5.26 2.63 -9.56
C SER A 32 -4.42 2.64 -10.83
N HIS A 33 -3.76 1.51 -11.15
CA HIS A 33 -2.98 1.38 -12.38
C HIS A 33 -3.86 1.46 -13.63
N SER A 34 -5.04 0.85 -13.60
CA SER A 34 -6.01 0.95 -14.70
C SER A 34 -6.45 2.39 -14.93
N ILE A 35 -6.84 3.09 -13.88
CA ILE A 35 -7.28 4.49 -13.94
C ILE A 35 -6.15 5.38 -14.51
N ILE A 36 -4.92 5.24 -14.03
CA ILE A 36 -3.77 6.00 -14.54
C ILE A 36 -3.59 5.73 -16.04
N SER A 37 -3.69 4.47 -16.47
CA SER A 37 -3.56 4.11 -17.88
C SER A 37 -4.68 4.70 -18.77
N ASP A 38 -5.87 4.91 -18.20
CA ASP A 38 -7.01 5.48 -18.93
C ASP A 38 -7.00 7.03 -18.93
N TYR A 39 -6.28 7.66 -17.97
CA TYR A 39 -6.15 9.14 -17.89
C TYR A 39 -4.96 9.69 -18.66
N PHE A 40 -3.88 8.91 -18.83
CA PHE A 40 -2.63 9.39 -19.41
C PHE A 40 -2.30 8.67 -20.73
N PRO A 41 -1.85 9.39 -21.78
CA PRO A 41 -1.35 8.79 -23.00
C PRO A 41 -0.07 7.98 -22.73
N LYS A 42 0.27 7.05 -23.63
CA LYS A 42 1.39 6.10 -23.45
C LYS A 42 2.71 6.77 -23.11
N GLU A 43 2.96 7.94 -23.70
CA GLU A 43 4.21 8.71 -23.53
C GLU A 43 4.33 9.29 -22.11
N GLN A 44 3.23 9.53 -21.41
CA GLN A 44 3.19 10.13 -20.08
C GLN A 44 2.93 9.11 -18.96
N ARG A 45 2.53 7.87 -19.29
CA ARG A 45 2.21 6.83 -18.31
C ARG A 45 3.37 6.52 -17.38
N GLY A 46 4.61 6.48 -17.91
CA GLY A 46 5.81 6.24 -17.11
C GLY A 46 5.95 7.27 -15.98
N THR A 47 5.85 8.56 -16.32
CA THR A 47 5.90 9.64 -15.34
C THR A 47 4.75 9.57 -14.33
N ALA A 48 3.53 9.32 -14.79
CA ALA A 48 2.37 9.20 -13.91
C ALA A 48 2.52 8.02 -12.92
N PHE A 49 3.00 6.87 -13.37
CA PHE A 49 3.30 5.73 -12.50
C PHE A 49 4.43 6.00 -11.53
N SER A 50 5.49 6.71 -11.94
CA SER A 50 6.57 7.10 -11.04
C SER A 50 6.06 8.02 -9.93
N ILE A 51 5.27 9.04 -10.26
CA ILE A 51 4.65 9.92 -9.26
C ILE A 51 3.75 9.14 -8.31
N TYR A 52 2.91 8.24 -8.83
CA TYR A 52 2.08 7.36 -8.01
C TYR A 52 2.91 6.49 -7.06
N SER A 53 4.00 5.91 -7.57
CA SER A 53 4.88 5.02 -6.80
C SER A 53 5.64 5.75 -5.68
N MET A 54 5.92 7.05 -5.83
CA MET A 54 6.51 7.89 -4.77
C MET A 54 5.62 8.00 -3.53
N GLY A 55 4.33 7.74 -3.66
CA GLY A 55 3.40 7.70 -2.53
C GLY A 55 3.79 6.64 -1.48
N ILE A 56 4.40 5.52 -1.89
CA ILE A 56 4.79 4.44 -0.98
C ILE A 56 5.95 4.88 -0.06
N PRO A 57 7.12 5.32 -0.56
CA PRO A 57 8.21 5.75 0.31
C PRO A 57 7.86 6.99 1.15
N ILE A 58 7.07 7.92 0.62
CA ILE A 58 6.57 9.07 1.39
C ILE A 58 5.65 8.60 2.51
N GLY A 59 4.75 7.67 2.22
CA GLY A 59 3.85 7.07 3.21
C GLY A 59 4.61 6.33 4.31
N ILE A 60 5.66 5.60 3.97
CA ILE A 60 6.54 4.92 4.94
C ILE A 60 7.29 5.94 5.81
N LEU A 61 7.90 6.95 5.19
CA LEU A 61 8.60 8.02 5.91
C LEU A 61 7.70 8.68 6.94
N LEU A 62 6.57 9.22 6.49
CA LEU A 62 5.61 9.91 7.35
C LEU A 62 4.97 8.96 8.37
N GLY A 63 4.66 7.73 7.95
CA GLY A 63 4.08 6.72 8.81
C GLY A 63 4.98 6.37 9.98
N PHE A 64 6.26 6.11 9.75
CA PHE A 64 7.21 5.82 10.83
C PHE A 64 7.40 7.02 11.77
N ILE A 65 7.61 8.22 11.23
CA ILE A 65 7.84 9.41 12.04
C ILE A 65 6.58 9.75 12.86
N VAL A 66 5.44 9.89 12.21
CA VAL A 66 4.18 10.31 12.87
C VAL A 66 3.66 9.22 13.80
N ALA A 67 3.61 7.94 13.33
CA ALA A 67 3.13 6.85 14.18
C ALA A 67 4.07 6.58 15.34
N GLY A 68 5.39 6.65 15.13
CA GLY A 68 6.40 6.44 16.18
C GLY A 68 6.30 7.50 17.27
N SER A 69 6.21 8.77 16.90
CA SER A 69 6.07 9.88 17.85
C SER A 69 4.77 9.80 18.64
N ILE A 70 3.64 9.57 17.97
CA ILE A 70 2.34 9.46 18.65
C ILE A 70 2.30 8.20 19.54
N ALA A 71 2.83 7.07 19.06
CA ALA A 71 2.80 5.84 19.81
C ALA A 71 3.65 5.88 21.08
N SER A 72 4.77 6.63 21.07
CA SER A 72 5.63 6.79 22.24
C SER A 72 5.00 7.65 23.33
N GLU A 73 4.24 8.68 22.97
CA GLU A 73 3.62 9.61 23.93
C GLU A 73 2.21 9.18 24.35
N TYR A 74 1.38 8.76 23.39
CA TYR A 74 -0.04 8.51 23.60
C TYR A 74 -0.44 7.03 23.44
N GLY A 75 0.53 6.18 23.11
CA GLY A 75 0.31 4.76 22.88
C GLY A 75 -0.16 4.41 21.49
N TRP A 76 0.01 3.15 21.11
CA TRP A 76 -0.23 2.63 19.77
C TRP A 76 -1.68 2.77 19.27
N ARG A 77 -2.66 2.75 20.17
CA ARG A 77 -4.08 2.90 19.78
C ARG A 77 -4.37 4.27 19.18
N ILE A 78 -3.81 5.32 19.77
CA ILE A 78 -4.00 6.69 19.29
C ILE A 78 -3.28 6.88 17.96
N ALA A 79 -2.12 6.25 17.77
CA ALA A 79 -1.44 6.26 16.47
C ALA A 79 -2.31 5.68 15.35
N PHE A 80 -3.06 4.60 15.59
CA PHE A 80 -4.00 4.06 14.60
C PHE A 80 -5.15 5.02 14.28
N TYR A 81 -5.66 5.75 15.26
CA TYR A 81 -6.68 6.77 15.00
C TYR A 81 -6.12 7.95 14.23
N ALA A 82 -4.96 8.45 14.62
CA ALA A 82 -4.32 9.60 14.00
C ALA A 82 -3.98 9.37 12.53
N LEU A 83 -3.56 8.16 12.16
CA LEU A 83 -3.27 7.80 10.76
C LEU A 83 -4.51 7.32 10.00
N GLY A 84 -5.44 6.67 10.67
CA GLY A 84 -6.61 6.09 10.02
C GLY A 84 -7.70 7.10 9.69
N ILE A 85 -7.95 8.10 10.54
CA ILE A 85 -9.00 9.11 10.31
C ILE A 85 -8.71 9.94 9.06
N PRO A 86 -7.50 10.52 8.85
CA PRO A 86 -7.18 11.21 7.61
C PRO A 86 -7.34 10.32 6.36
N GLY A 87 -6.99 9.03 6.46
CA GLY A 87 -7.18 8.07 5.37
C GLY A 87 -8.66 7.88 4.99
N VAL A 88 -9.55 7.82 5.99
CA VAL A 88 -11.01 7.76 5.74
C VAL A 88 -11.50 9.06 5.08
N LEU A 89 -11.07 10.21 5.57
CA LEU A 89 -11.45 11.50 5.00
C LEU A 89 -10.97 11.63 3.55
N LEU A 90 -9.73 11.23 3.27
CA LEU A 90 -9.18 11.21 1.91
C LEU A 90 -9.94 10.25 0.99
N SER A 91 -10.33 9.06 1.48
CA SER A 91 -11.11 8.12 0.66
C SER A 91 -12.50 8.65 0.33
N ILE A 92 -13.16 9.35 1.26
CA ILE A 92 -14.43 10.03 1.02
C ILE A 92 -14.24 11.15 -0.01
N LEU A 93 -13.21 11.97 0.15
CA LEU A 93 -12.88 13.06 -0.79
C LEU A 93 -12.63 12.52 -2.20
N LEU A 94 -11.84 11.45 -2.33
CA LEU A 94 -11.56 10.80 -3.60
C LEU A 94 -12.84 10.26 -4.26
N TYR A 95 -13.76 9.68 -3.49
CA TYR A 95 -15.03 9.17 -4.01
C TYR A 95 -15.86 10.28 -4.71
N PHE A 96 -15.81 11.52 -4.22
CA PHE A 96 -16.55 12.64 -4.84
C PHE A 96 -15.79 13.32 -5.99
N ILE A 97 -14.44 13.27 -5.97
CA ILE A 97 -13.61 13.97 -6.96
C ILE A 97 -13.27 13.06 -8.15
N LEU A 98 -13.01 11.79 -7.90
CA LEU A 98 -12.57 10.86 -8.94
C LEU A 98 -13.75 10.52 -9.85
N LYS A 99 -13.65 10.89 -11.12
CA LYS A 99 -14.59 10.46 -12.17
C LYS A 99 -14.01 9.25 -12.85
N GLU A 100 -14.81 8.22 -13.06
CA GLU A 100 -14.37 7.03 -13.79
C GLU A 100 -14.14 7.39 -15.27
N PRO A 101 -12.92 7.20 -15.80
CA PRO A 101 -12.63 7.48 -17.22
C PRO A 101 -13.28 6.43 -18.11
N ILE A 102 -13.56 6.80 -19.37
CA ILE A 102 -14.00 5.83 -20.37
C ILE A 102 -12.79 4.96 -20.75
N ARG A 103 -12.90 3.66 -20.52
CA ARG A 103 -11.81 2.70 -20.77
C ARG A 103 -11.36 2.72 -22.22
N GLY A 104 -10.03 2.82 -22.43
CA GLY A 104 -9.41 2.77 -23.74
C GLY A 104 -9.63 4.02 -24.62
N GLN A 105 -10.31 5.04 -24.14
CA GLN A 105 -10.61 6.25 -24.93
C GLN A 105 -9.34 6.94 -25.46
N ILE A 106 -8.29 7.00 -24.63
CA ILE A 106 -7.04 7.68 -24.99
C ILE A 106 -6.21 6.87 -25.99
N ASP A 107 -6.29 5.54 -25.96
CA ASP A 107 -5.57 4.65 -26.89
C ASP A 107 -6.27 4.48 -28.24
N GLY A 108 -7.46 5.07 -28.43
CA GLY A 108 -8.25 4.94 -29.65
C GLY A 108 -8.83 3.53 -29.87
N HIS A 109 -8.67 2.64 -28.91
CA HIS A 109 -9.23 1.31 -28.88
C HIS A 109 -10.40 1.27 -27.91
N ILE A 110 -11.58 1.65 -28.36
CA ILE A 110 -12.81 1.28 -27.68
C ILE A 110 -13.07 -0.19 -28.04
N ASP A 111 -12.15 -1.05 -27.65
CA ASP A 111 -12.42 -2.47 -27.68
C ASP A 111 -13.45 -2.73 -26.58
N TYR A 112 -14.66 -3.05 -27.00
CA TYR A 112 -15.59 -3.78 -26.16
C TYR A 112 -14.88 -5.07 -25.75
N ILE A 113 -14.10 -4.99 -24.65
CA ILE A 113 -13.49 -6.17 -24.05
C ILE A 113 -14.68 -7.07 -23.75
N LYS A 114 -14.81 -8.13 -24.51
CA LYS A 114 -15.77 -9.19 -24.26
C LYS A 114 -15.60 -9.54 -22.79
N ASP A 115 -16.64 -9.32 -21.99
CA ASP A 115 -16.58 -9.53 -20.54
C ASP A 115 -16.17 -10.97 -20.26
N ALA A 116 -14.84 -11.18 -20.14
CA ALA A 116 -14.32 -12.48 -19.76
C ALA A 116 -14.81 -12.75 -18.32
N THR A 117 -15.51 -13.83 -18.16
CA THR A 117 -15.95 -14.27 -16.84
C THR A 117 -14.73 -14.39 -15.92
N PHE A 118 -14.85 -13.98 -14.67
CA PHE A 118 -13.78 -14.06 -13.66
C PHE A 118 -13.06 -15.43 -13.66
N LYS A 119 -13.83 -16.51 -13.83
CA LYS A 119 -13.30 -17.88 -13.93
C LYS A 119 -12.42 -18.11 -15.18
N GLU A 120 -12.79 -17.52 -16.31
CA GLU A 120 -12.00 -17.60 -17.55
C GLU A 120 -10.71 -16.81 -17.43
N ALA A 121 -10.76 -15.62 -16.83
CA ALA A 121 -9.58 -14.80 -16.57
C ALA A 121 -8.57 -15.52 -15.66
N ILE A 122 -9.03 -16.10 -14.54
CA ILE A 122 -8.18 -16.89 -13.64
C ILE A 122 -7.58 -18.08 -14.38
N ARG A 123 -8.39 -18.84 -15.12
CA ARG A 123 -7.89 -20.02 -15.85
C ARG A 123 -6.83 -19.63 -16.88
N ALA A 124 -7.02 -18.53 -17.60
CA ALA A 124 -6.06 -18.05 -18.60
C ALA A 124 -4.75 -17.60 -17.97
N LEU A 125 -4.78 -16.94 -16.78
CA LEU A 125 -3.60 -16.51 -16.05
C LEU A 125 -2.80 -17.71 -15.52
N PHE A 126 -3.47 -18.63 -14.82
CA PHE A 126 -2.81 -19.81 -14.25
C PHE A 126 -2.33 -20.83 -15.29
N ALA A 127 -2.84 -20.79 -16.52
CA ALA A 127 -2.32 -21.60 -17.62
C ALA A 127 -0.92 -21.15 -18.09
N LYS A 128 -0.52 -19.91 -17.79
CA LYS A 128 0.80 -19.37 -18.17
C LYS A 128 1.83 -19.61 -17.07
N LYS A 129 2.81 -20.48 -17.32
CA LYS A 129 3.91 -20.75 -16.37
C LYS A 129 4.66 -19.49 -15.95
N SER A 130 4.89 -18.56 -16.89
CA SER A 130 5.53 -17.28 -16.59
C SER A 130 4.79 -16.48 -15.51
N PHE A 131 3.45 -16.49 -15.53
CA PHE A 131 2.63 -15.83 -14.51
C PHE A 131 2.86 -16.44 -13.12
N LEU A 132 2.92 -17.77 -13.03
CA LEU A 132 3.19 -18.46 -11.76
C LEU A 132 4.57 -18.10 -11.18
N TYR A 133 5.61 -18.10 -12.03
CA TYR A 133 6.95 -17.72 -11.57
C TYR A 133 7.04 -16.26 -11.13
N LEU A 134 6.37 -15.35 -11.85
CA LEU A 134 6.28 -13.95 -11.46
C LEU A 134 5.55 -13.78 -10.13
N CYS A 135 4.43 -14.49 -9.93
CA CYS A 135 3.70 -14.45 -8.65
C CYS A 135 4.55 -14.98 -7.49
N LEU A 136 5.28 -16.08 -7.68
CA LEU A 136 6.16 -16.62 -6.66
C LEU A 136 7.31 -15.66 -6.35
N GLY A 137 7.99 -15.13 -7.36
CA GLY A 137 9.07 -14.16 -7.18
C GLY A 137 8.60 -12.90 -6.47
N ALA A 138 7.51 -12.29 -6.92
CA ALA A 138 6.89 -11.13 -6.28
C ALA A 138 6.45 -11.46 -4.84
N GLY A 139 5.87 -12.66 -4.62
CA GLY A 139 5.46 -13.11 -3.29
C GLY A 139 6.62 -13.20 -2.31
N PHE A 140 7.73 -13.82 -2.70
CA PHE A 140 8.93 -13.91 -1.84
C PHE A 140 9.56 -12.55 -1.56
N THR A 141 9.65 -11.68 -2.58
CA THR A 141 10.19 -10.32 -2.42
C THR A 141 9.33 -9.51 -1.44
N THR A 142 8.00 -9.56 -1.64
CA THR A 142 7.04 -8.85 -0.78
C THR A 142 7.09 -9.39 0.65
N PHE A 143 7.12 -10.73 0.82
CA PHE A 143 7.22 -11.37 2.14
C PHE A 143 8.47 -10.90 2.90
N SER A 144 9.64 -10.88 2.23
CA SER A 144 10.89 -10.40 2.83
C SER A 144 10.81 -8.93 3.22
N SER A 145 10.30 -8.07 2.35
CA SER A 145 10.16 -6.63 2.60
C SER A 145 9.21 -6.34 3.77
N TYR A 146 8.04 -6.99 3.79
CA TYR A 146 7.09 -6.82 4.90
C TYR A 146 7.64 -7.35 6.23
N SER A 147 8.36 -8.49 6.19
CA SER A 147 8.98 -9.04 7.39
C SER A 147 10.01 -8.08 7.97
N LEU A 148 10.91 -7.53 7.15
CA LEU A 148 11.90 -6.55 7.58
C LEU A 148 11.23 -5.31 8.15
N ASN A 149 10.31 -4.70 7.43
CA ASN A 149 9.64 -3.47 7.87
C ASN A 149 8.87 -3.62 9.18
N ASN A 150 8.26 -4.80 9.43
CA ASN A 150 7.49 -5.03 10.66
C ASN A 150 8.36 -5.44 11.86
N PHE A 151 9.40 -6.25 11.65
CA PHE A 151 10.19 -6.78 12.76
C PHE A 151 11.46 -6.00 13.07
N LEU A 152 12.03 -5.28 12.10
CA LEU A 152 13.26 -4.52 12.26
C LEU A 152 13.20 -3.47 13.38
N PRO A 153 12.11 -2.69 13.54
CA PRO A 153 11.99 -1.75 14.66
C PRO A 153 12.11 -2.44 16.00
N SER A 154 11.37 -3.54 16.20
CA SER A 154 11.40 -4.29 17.47
C SER A 154 12.75 -4.97 17.72
N PHE A 155 13.41 -5.43 16.67
CA PHE A 155 14.76 -6.00 16.76
C PHE A 155 15.78 -4.96 17.23
N ILE A 156 15.81 -3.79 16.59
CA ILE A 156 16.74 -2.71 16.96
C ILE A 156 16.51 -2.26 18.41
N GLN A 157 15.27 -2.09 18.83
CA GLN A 157 14.95 -1.73 20.22
C GLN A 157 15.47 -2.76 21.21
N ARG A 158 15.24 -4.06 20.95
CA ARG A 158 15.62 -5.12 21.88
C ARG A 158 17.12 -5.41 21.88
N ALA A 159 17.77 -5.38 20.70
CA ALA A 159 19.18 -5.72 20.55
C ALA A 159 20.12 -4.57 20.95
N HIS A 160 19.70 -3.33 20.71
CA HIS A 160 20.55 -2.14 20.90
C HIS A 160 20.06 -1.19 22.01
N GLY A 161 18.91 -1.46 22.63
CA GLY A 161 18.35 -0.63 23.71
C GLY A 161 17.94 0.77 23.27
N VAL A 162 17.72 1.00 21.97
CA VAL A 162 17.36 2.31 21.40
C VAL A 162 15.87 2.57 21.61
N ASP A 163 15.51 3.79 21.93
CA ASP A 163 14.12 4.21 22.12
C ASP A 163 13.31 4.17 20.83
N LEU A 164 11.98 4.05 20.96
CA LEU A 164 11.05 3.90 19.84
C LEU A 164 11.11 5.10 18.87
N ILE A 165 11.24 6.32 19.39
CA ILE A 165 11.27 7.54 18.56
C ILE A 165 12.49 7.51 17.65
N THR A 166 13.67 7.29 18.21
CA THR A 166 14.94 7.26 17.48
C THR A 166 14.93 6.18 16.41
N VAL A 167 14.44 4.97 16.74
CA VAL A 167 14.29 3.88 15.75
C VAL A 167 13.34 4.27 14.64
N SER A 168 12.19 4.84 14.96
CA SER A 168 11.17 5.22 13.98
C SER A 168 11.66 6.31 13.03
N ILE A 169 12.33 7.34 13.54
CA ILE A 169 12.91 8.42 12.73
C ILE A 169 14.00 7.86 11.78
N ASN A 170 14.94 7.10 12.32
CA ASN A 170 16.06 6.58 11.53
C ASN A 170 15.59 5.61 10.45
N LEU A 171 14.66 4.71 10.76
CA LEU A 171 14.09 3.79 9.76
C LEU A 171 13.21 4.53 8.75
N GLY A 172 12.40 5.49 9.19
CA GLY A 172 11.60 6.32 8.31
C GLY A 172 12.45 7.07 7.29
N LEU A 173 13.51 7.73 7.75
CA LEU A 173 14.47 8.44 6.89
C LEU A 173 15.20 7.49 5.94
N SER A 174 15.75 6.39 6.46
CA SER A 174 16.53 5.45 5.64
C SER A 174 15.69 4.77 4.56
N ILE A 175 14.52 4.26 4.92
CA ILE A 175 13.64 3.55 3.98
C ILE A 175 12.91 4.54 3.06
N GLY A 176 12.45 5.68 3.61
CA GLY A 176 11.74 6.68 2.84
C GLY A 176 12.63 7.38 1.81
N ILE A 177 13.78 7.90 2.22
CA ILE A 177 14.73 8.57 1.30
C ILE A 177 15.30 7.56 0.30
N GLY A 178 15.72 6.37 0.76
CA GLY A 178 16.21 5.32 -0.12
C GLY A 178 15.16 4.90 -1.16
N GLY A 179 13.90 4.79 -0.74
CA GLY A 179 12.78 4.50 -1.64
C GLY A 179 12.49 5.62 -2.65
N LEU A 180 12.63 6.89 -2.25
CA LEU A 180 12.46 8.04 -3.16
C LEU A 180 13.56 8.12 -4.22
N ILE A 181 14.81 7.76 -3.86
CA ILE A 181 15.93 7.74 -4.80
C ILE A 181 15.78 6.56 -5.78
N GLY A 182 15.18 5.46 -5.35
CA GLY A 182 14.99 4.25 -6.16
C GLY A 182 13.72 4.21 -7.01
N ALA A 183 12.80 5.17 -6.86
CA ALA A 183 11.54 5.25 -7.62
C ALA A 183 11.69 6.08 -8.89
#